data_0887ae676ab8fa71e2083fd013f247ce
#
_entry.id   0887ae676ab8fa71e2083fd013f247ce
#
_cell.length_a   1.000
_cell.length_b   1.000
_cell.length_c   1.000
_cell.angle_alpha   90.00
_cell.angle_beta   90.00
_cell.angle_gamma   90.00
#
_symmetry.space_group_name_H-M   'P 1'
#
loop_
_entity.id
_entity.type
_entity.pdbx_description
1 polymer ?
#
loop_
_entity_poly.entity_id
_entity_poly.type
_entity_poly.pdbx_seq_one_letter_code
_entity_poly.pdbx_strand_id
1 'polypeptide(L)'
;MANAKLIDLGLPSGTLWADRNVGSETPEGIGHYVTWGGVKPHAEGDGYFEDNYDLNQIVKVYHDEEVDVYPDRWEKIEVAGEVMYKSLTTGEVKALPEGWEYDEETRYIYDPEDPATREPHKETVKVCKTHKEIVKYNESDQKVVLEDADDAATVEFGSLYKTPTKKQWQELFDYTKMTVEDGVAKFTAANGHYIVLPIAGCRHEHYHCTDELGEYWANGITDNFVDADRAVFGTQIQPRMMVQWRIVGLQVRPVGK
;
A
#
# COMPACT_ATOMS: atom_id res chain seq x y z
N MET A 1 -6.20 21.70 12.23
CA MET A 1 -7.16 21.24 13.27
C MET A 1 -6.59 21.57 14.64
N ALA A 2 -7.42 21.75 15.69
CA ALA A 2 -6.89 21.91 17.05
C ALA A 2 -6.27 20.60 17.52
N ASN A 3 -5.16 20.65 18.26
CA ASN A 3 -4.52 19.48 18.83
C ASN A 3 -5.49 18.69 19.72
N ALA A 4 -5.36 17.36 19.74
CA ALA A 4 -6.11 16.53 20.68
C ALA A 4 -5.68 16.84 22.11
N LYS A 5 -6.61 16.80 23.06
CA LYS A 5 -6.28 16.96 24.46
C LYS A 5 -5.70 15.66 25.02
N LEU A 6 -4.59 15.74 25.75
CA LEU A 6 -4.02 14.61 26.45
C LEU A 6 -4.64 14.45 27.84
N ILE A 7 -5.12 13.25 28.15
CA ILE A 7 -5.78 12.88 29.40
C ILE A 7 -4.83 12.04 30.24
N ASP A 8 -4.59 12.49 31.46
CA ASP A 8 -3.82 11.75 32.46
C ASP A 8 -4.74 10.75 33.19
N LEU A 9 -4.57 9.47 32.89
CA LEU A 9 -5.29 8.39 33.56
C LEU A 9 -4.58 7.90 34.83
N GLY A 10 -3.43 8.48 35.20
CA GLY A 10 -2.65 8.04 36.34
C GLY A 10 -2.04 6.65 36.13
N LEU A 11 -1.72 6.29 34.89
CA LEU A 11 -1.10 5.01 34.56
C LEU A 11 0.36 4.95 35.05
N PRO A 12 0.87 3.77 35.43
CA PRO A 12 2.23 3.62 35.97
C PRO A 12 3.34 4.18 35.07
N SER A 13 3.19 4.10 33.75
CA SER A 13 4.18 4.63 32.80
C SER A 13 4.16 6.16 32.68
N GLY A 14 3.10 6.82 33.17
CA GLY A 14 2.83 8.24 32.94
C GLY A 14 2.35 8.54 31.52
N THR A 15 1.94 7.53 30.74
CA THR A 15 1.38 7.71 29.41
C THR A 15 0.10 8.53 29.48
N LEU A 16 0.05 9.60 28.68
CA LEU A 16 -1.15 10.40 28.48
C LEU A 16 -1.88 9.90 27.22
N TRP A 17 -3.19 9.78 27.29
CA TRP A 17 -4.01 9.33 26.16
C TRP A 17 -4.74 10.50 25.50
N ALA A 18 -4.71 10.57 24.19
CA ALA A 18 -5.48 11.57 23.46
C ALA A 18 -7.00 11.38 23.71
N ASP A 19 -7.75 12.48 23.76
CA ASP A 19 -9.19 12.47 23.96
C ASP A 19 -9.97 11.94 22.74
N ARG A 20 -9.33 11.90 21.55
CA ARG A 20 -9.98 11.50 20.29
C ARG A 20 -9.03 10.75 19.35
N ASN A 21 -9.62 10.09 18.35
CA ASN A 21 -8.91 9.36 17.31
C ASN A 21 -8.27 10.32 16.28
N VAL A 22 -7.27 9.84 15.56
CA VAL A 22 -6.77 10.45 14.30
C VAL A 22 -7.95 10.68 13.36
N GLY A 23 -8.07 11.87 12.79
CA GLY A 23 -9.16 12.26 11.89
C GLY A 23 -10.51 12.56 12.56
N SER A 24 -10.58 12.57 13.90
CA SER A 24 -11.81 12.90 14.63
C SER A 24 -11.77 14.30 15.23
N GLU A 25 -12.90 14.95 15.30
CA GLU A 25 -13.11 16.23 16.00
C GLU A 25 -13.64 16.06 17.42
N THR A 26 -14.23 14.89 17.75
CA THR A 26 -14.84 14.61 19.05
C THR A 26 -14.29 13.33 19.67
N PRO A 27 -14.40 13.16 21.01
CA PRO A 27 -13.96 11.94 21.70
C PRO A 27 -14.63 10.65 21.20
N GLU A 28 -15.90 10.71 20.83
CA GLU A 28 -16.72 9.60 20.36
C GLU A 28 -16.62 9.40 18.84
N GLY A 29 -15.97 10.31 18.12
CA GLY A 29 -15.83 10.23 16.68
C GLY A 29 -14.92 9.09 16.25
N ILE A 30 -15.36 8.33 15.24
CA ILE A 30 -14.63 7.18 14.69
C ILE A 30 -13.25 7.59 14.17
N GLY A 31 -13.18 8.74 13.49
CA GLY A 31 -11.95 9.20 12.85
C GLY A 31 -11.64 8.45 11.57
N HIS A 32 -10.36 8.39 11.23
CA HIS A 32 -9.86 7.76 10.03
C HIS A 32 -9.54 6.27 10.25
N TYR A 33 -9.79 5.47 9.22
CA TYR A 33 -9.21 4.14 9.08
C TYR A 33 -7.93 4.27 8.26
N VAL A 34 -6.82 3.81 8.80
CA VAL A 34 -5.51 3.83 8.14
C VAL A 34 -4.91 2.42 8.16
N THR A 35 -4.16 2.06 7.14
CA THR A 35 -3.33 0.85 7.16
C THR A 35 -2.17 1.04 8.13
N TRP A 36 -1.57 -0.03 8.64
CA TRP A 36 -0.42 0.11 9.54
C TRP A 36 0.78 0.72 8.81
N GLY A 37 1.28 1.83 9.31
CA GLY A 37 2.30 2.65 8.64
C GLY A 37 1.75 3.55 7.53
N GLY A 38 0.45 3.51 7.28
CA GLY A 38 -0.24 4.45 6.40
C GLY A 38 -0.66 5.71 7.16
N VAL A 39 -0.58 6.84 6.48
CA VAL A 39 -0.96 8.16 7.02
C VAL A 39 -2.13 8.79 6.27
N LYS A 40 -2.58 8.16 5.20
CA LYS A 40 -3.75 8.58 4.43
C LYS A 40 -5.00 7.84 4.91
N PRO A 41 -6.13 8.55 5.07
CA PRO A 41 -7.39 7.89 5.39
C PRO A 41 -7.86 7.04 4.22
N HIS A 42 -8.42 5.87 4.52
CA HIS A 42 -9.11 5.02 3.57
C HIS A 42 -10.61 5.16 3.75
N ALA A 43 -11.33 5.53 2.69
CA ALA A 43 -12.78 5.61 2.67
C ALA A 43 -13.41 4.26 2.26
N GLU A 44 -14.69 4.10 2.59
CA GLU A 44 -15.48 2.97 2.08
C GLU A 44 -15.57 3.08 0.54
N GLY A 45 -15.15 2.04 -0.17
CA GLY A 45 -15.13 2.02 -1.64
C GLY A 45 -13.83 2.45 -2.31
N ASP A 46 -12.76 2.71 -1.56
CA ASP A 46 -11.45 3.12 -2.11
C ASP A 46 -10.72 2.03 -2.91
N GLY A 47 -11.33 0.90 -3.19
CA GLY A 47 -10.70 -0.22 -3.89
C GLY A 47 -9.81 -1.06 -2.97
N TYR A 48 -9.03 -1.98 -3.54
CA TYR A 48 -8.19 -2.87 -2.74
C TYR A 48 -7.20 -2.10 -1.87
N PHE A 49 -7.28 -2.27 -0.55
CA PHE A 49 -6.33 -1.68 0.41
C PHE A 49 -4.89 -2.10 0.08
N GLU A 50 -4.69 -3.32 -0.44
CA GLU A 50 -3.40 -3.79 -0.95
C GLU A 50 -2.86 -2.91 -2.07
N ASP A 51 -3.73 -2.45 -2.97
CA ASP A 51 -3.35 -1.60 -4.11
C ASP A 51 -3.02 -0.16 -3.69
N ASN A 52 -3.66 0.33 -2.63
CA ASN A 52 -3.54 1.70 -2.15
C ASN A 52 -2.69 1.82 -0.87
N TYR A 53 -1.97 0.75 -0.49
CA TYR A 53 -1.12 0.78 0.69
C TYR A 53 0.02 1.80 0.53
N ASP A 54 0.10 2.75 1.46
CA ASP A 54 1.01 3.90 1.39
C ASP A 54 2.50 3.51 1.29
N LEU A 55 2.87 2.35 1.83
CA LEU A 55 4.23 1.85 1.80
C LEU A 55 4.56 0.98 0.57
N ASN A 56 3.60 0.80 -0.36
CA ASN A 56 3.86 0.15 -1.64
C ASN A 56 4.57 1.10 -2.59
N GLN A 57 5.58 0.61 -3.26
CA GLN A 57 6.22 1.29 -4.38
C GLN A 57 6.25 0.40 -5.62
N ILE A 58 6.22 1.04 -6.79
CA ILE A 58 6.38 0.33 -8.05
C ILE A 58 7.86 0.07 -8.26
N VAL A 59 8.24 -1.20 -8.23
CA VAL A 59 9.60 -1.65 -8.51
C VAL A 59 9.70 -2.09 -9.97
N LYS A 60 10.74 -1.59 -10.66
CA LYS A 60 11.04 -1.97 -12.04
C LYS A 60 12.15 -3.01 -12.04
N VAL A 61 11.84 -4.20 -12.49
CA VAL A 61 12.83 -5.27 -12.66
C VAL A 61 13.07 -5.47 -14.15
N TYR A 62 14.32 -5.41 -14.54
CA TYR A 62 14.74 -5.66 -15.91
C TYR A 62 15.29 -7.07 -16.02
N HIS A 63 14.86 -7.81 -17.01
CA HIS A 63 15.41 -9.10 -17.36
C HIS A 63 15.64 -9.16 -18.86
N ASP A 64 16.60 -9.97 -19.25
CA ASP A 64 16.88 -10.22 -20.64
C ASP A 64 15.88 -11.29 -21.15
N GLU A 65 15.26 -11.03 -22.29
CA GLU A 65 14.32 -11.96 -22.95
C GLU A 65 14.73 -12.11 -24.41
N GLU A 66 14.81 -13.37 -24.88
CA GLU A 66 15.03 -13.63 -26.30
C GLU A 66 13.71 -13.45 -27.04
N VAL A 67 13.72 -12.58 -28.03
CA VAL A 67 12.57 -12.35 -28.91
C VAL A 67 12.94 -12.69 -30.35
N ASP A 68 11.98 -13.24 -31.08
CA ASP A 68 12.13 -13.46 -32.51
C ASP A 68 11.91 -12.12 -33.23
N VAL A 69 12.92 -11.65 -33.93
CA VAL A 69 12.85 -10.45 -34.78
C VAL A 69 12.64 -10.91 -36.22
N TYR A 70 11.54 -10.50 -36.78
CA TYR A 70 11.17 -10.79 -38.15
C TYR A 70 11.63 -9.67 -39.07
N PRO A 71 12.09 -9.99 -40.29
CA PRO A 71 12.36 -8.97 -41.31
C PRO A 71 11.15 -8.07 -41.53
N ASP A 72 11.38 -6.79 -41.83
CA ASP A 72 10.31 -5.85 -42.12
C ASP A 72 9.56 -6.27 -43.39
N ARG A 73 8.24 -6.06 -43.41
CA ARG A 73 7.39 -6.34 -44.56
C ARG A 73 7.16 -5.07 -45.37
N TRP A 74 7.19 -5.23 -46.68
CA TRP A 74 7.14 -4.11 -47.62
C TRP A 74 5.95 -4.29 -48.59
N GLU A 75 5.36 -3.19 -48.98
CA GLU A 75 4.35 -3.11 -50.00
C GLU A 75 4.97 -2.47 -51.25
N LYS A 76 4.81 -3.14 -52.41
CA LYS A 76 5.24 -2.65 -53.70
C LYS A 76 4.27 -1.55 -54.13
N ILE A 77 4.76 -0.37 -54.37
CA ILE A 77 3.98 0.80 -54.78
C ILE A 77 4.60 1.43 -56.03
N GLU A 78 3.83 2.25 -56.75
CA GLU A 78 4.32 3.06 -57.88
C GLU A 78 4.37 4.52 -57.47
N VAL A 79 5.54 5.14 -57.59
CA VAL A 79 5.75 6.56 -57.27
C VAL A 79 6.39 7.22 -58.49
N ALA A 80 5.72 8.20 -59.12
CA ALA A 80 6.17 8.91 -60.27
C ALA A 80 6.59 8.02 -61.47
N GLY A 81 5.96 6.84 -61.62
CA GLY A 81 6.26 5.90 -62.69
C GLY A 81 7.40 4.92 -62.40
N GLU A 82 7.95 4.96 -61.19
CA GLU A 82 8.99 4.03 -60.69
C GLU A 82 8.42 3.07 -59.65
N VAL A 83 8.91 1.84 -59.63
CA VAL A 83 8.56 0.86 -58.61
C VAL A 83 9.34 1.15 -57.35
N MET A 84 8.61 1.40 -56.27
CA MET A 84 9.16 1.62 -54.93
C MET A 84 8.57 0.63 -53.95
N TYR A 85 9.15 0.54 -52.75
CA TYR A 85 8.69 -0.34 -51.69
C TYR A 85 8.48 0.47 -50.41
N LYS A 86 7.29 0.29 -49.83
CA LYS A 86 6.88 0.99 -48.61
C LYS A 86 6.88 -0.01 -47.45
N SER A 87 7.62 0.29 -46.41
CA SER A 87 7.61 -0.48 -45.16
C SER A 87 6.21 -0.48 -44.54
N LEU A 88 5.70 -1.66 -44.17
CA LEU A 88 4.43 -1.79 -43.47
C LEU A 88 4.54 -1.45 -41.97
N THR A 89 5.76 -1.41 -41.45
CA THR A 89 6.04 -1.08 -40.04
C THR A 89 6.32 0.40 -39.83
N THR A 90 7.25 0.96 -40.59
CA THR A 90 7.71 2.35 -40.41
C THR A 90 7.09 3.34 -41.36
N GLY A 91 6.52 2.89 -42.50
CA GLY A 91 6.04 3.74 -43.57
C GLY A 91 7.13 4.30 -44.48
N GLU A 92 8.40 3.93 -44.27
CA GLU A 92 9.51 4.31 -45.11
C GLU A 92 9.29 3.86 -46.54
N VAL A 93 9.66 4.71 -47.52
CA VAL A 93 9.57 4.40 -48.95
C VAL A 93 10.97 4.43 -49.54
N LYS A 94 11.37 3.32 -50.19
CA LYS A 94 12.69 3.20 -50.82
C LYS A 94 12.63 2.39 -52.14
N ALA A 95 13.62 2.58 -52.97
CA ALA A 95 13.86 1.69 -54.11
C ALA A 95 14.43 0.36 -53.61
N LEU A 96 14.27 -0.71 -54.40
CA LEU A 96 14.93 -1.98 -54.12
C LEU A 96 16.46 -1.76 -54.23
N PRO A 97 17.25 -2.13 -53.19
CA PRO A 97 18.70 -2.04 -53.28
C PRO A 97 19.25 -2.90 -54.43
N GLU A 98 20.38 -2.49 -55.01
CA GLU A 98 21.01 -3.26 -56.08
C GLU A 98 21.43 -4.65 -55.58
N GLY A 99 21.07 -5.68 -56.31
CA GLY A 99 21.31 -7.08 -55.91
C GLY A 99 20.28 -7.72 -54.99
N TRP A 100 19.36 -6.88 -54.44
CA TRP A 100 18.33 -7.40 -53.55
C TRP A 100 17.08 -7.86 -54.31
N GLU A 101 16.32 -8.76 -53.73
CA GLU A 101 15.08 -9.31 -54.26
C GLU A 101 13.89 -8.96 -53.36
N TYR A 102 12.69 -8.99 -53.98
CA TYR A 102 11.43 -8.84 -53.28
C TYR A 102 10.58 -10.11 -53.44
N ASP A 103 10.18 -10.71 -52.34
CA ASP A 103 9.31 -11.88 -52.30
C ASP A 103 7.86 -11.41 -52.15
N GLU A 104 7.04 -11.68 -53.16
CA GLU A 104 5.61 -11.30 -53.22
C GLU A 104 4.74 -12.03 -52.18
N GLU A 105 5.13 -13.23 -51.73
CA GLU A 105 4.36 -14.02 -50.76
C GLU A 105 4.64 -13.57 -49.32
N THR A 106 5.91 -13.45 -48.93
CA THR A 106 6.31 -13.03 -47.61
C THR A 106 6.33 -11.51 -47.45
N ARG A 107 6.44 -10.80 -48.57
CA ARG A 107 6.62 -9.34 -48.66
C ARG A 107 7.94 -8.85 -48.02
N TYR A 108 8.97 -9.71 -48.05
CA TYR A 108 10.30 -9.32 -47.60
C TYR A 108 11.11 -8.77 -48.77
N ILE A 109 11.92 -7.75 -48.45
CA ILE A 109 13.06 -7.33 -49.27
C ILE A 109 14.29 -7.99 -48.62
N TYR A 110 15.02 -8.76 -49.38
CA TYR A 110 16.14 -9.55 -48.86
C TYR A 110 17.32 -9.55 -49.81
N ASP A 111 18.51 -9.79 -49.24
CA ASP A 111 19.72 -10.07 -49.98
C ASP A 111 19.80 -11.58 -50.22
N PRO A 112 19.81 -12.06 -51.47
CA PRO A 112 19.92 -13.49 -51.77
C PRO A 112 21.24 -14.12 -51.25
N GLU A 113 22.28 -13.33 -51.01
CA GLU A 113 23.54 -13.80 -50.50
C GLU A 113 23.60 -13.82 -48.96
N ASP A 114 22.64 -13.13 -48.26
CA ASP A 114 22.58 -13.11 -46.81
C ASP A 114 21.21 -13.64 -46.28
N PRO A 115 21.15 -14.92 -45.83
CA PRO A 115 19.94 -15.53 -45.29
C PRO A 115 19.36 -14.76 -44.10
N ALA A 116 20.16 -14.05 -43.30
CA ALA A 116 19.69 -13.31 -42.14
C ALA A 116 18.71 -12.18 -42.52
N THR A 117 18.75 -11.68 -43.75
CA THR A 117 17.82 -10.67 -44.26
C THR A 117 16.44 -11.20 -44.56
N ARG A 118 16.27 -12.52 -44.68
CA ARG A 118 15.02 -13.21 -45.04
C ARG A 118 14.42 -14.02 -43.90
N GLU A 119 15.23 -14.49 -42.96
CA GLU A 119 14.80 -15.38 -41.90
C GLU A 119 14.67 -14.61 -40.56
N PRO A 120 13.70 -15.02 -39.69
CA PRO A 120 13.66 -14.51 -38.34
C PRO A 120 14.95 -14.87 -37.60
N HIS A 121 15.46 -13.93 -36.83
CA HIS A 121 16.59 -14.15 -35.96
C HIS A 121 16.24 -13.78 -34.51
N LYS A 122 17.02 -14.27 -33.56
CA LYS A 122 16.81 -13.99 -32.14
C LYS A 122 17.62 -12.81 -31.69
N GLU A 123 16.98 -11.89 -31.01
CA GLU A 123 17.63 -10.79 -30.32
C GLU A 123 17.34 -10.82 -28.82
N THR A 124 18.34 -10.48 -28.03
CA THR A 124 18.15 -10.30 -26.59
C THR A 124 17.73 -8.86 -26.33
N VAL A 125 16.51 -8.68 -25.84
CA VAL A 125 15.97 -7.38 -25.45
C VAL A 125 15.78 -7.28 -23.95
N LYS A 126 15.97 -6.08 -23.41
CA LYS A 126 15.67 -5.81 -22.00
C LYS A 126 14.20 -5.51 -21.84
N VAL A 127 13.49 -6.43 -21.19
CA VAL A 127 12.08 -6.26 -20.86
C VAL A 127 11.95 -5.76 -19.43
N CYS A 128 11.18 -4.70 -19.26
CA CYS A 128 10.87 -4.14 -17.95
C CYS A 128 9.55 -4.72 -17.44
N LYS A 129 9.58 -5.44 -16.32
CA LYS A 129 8.38 -5.82 -15.57
C LYS A 129 8.26 -4.90 -14.36
N THR A 130 7.05 -4.47 -14.08
CA THR A 130 6.72 -3.68 -12.91
C THR A 130 5.87 -4.52 -11.97
N HIS A 131 6.17 -4.45 -10.66
CA HIS A 131 5.32 -5.00 -9.62
C HIS A 131 5.30 -4.04 -8.43
N LYS A 132 4.30 -4.19 -7.55
CA LYS A 132 4.24 -3.44 -6.30
C LYS A 132 4.99 -4.22 -5.22
N GLU A 133 5.80 -3.51 -4.45
CA GLU A 133 6.58 -4.09 -3.35
C GLU A 133 6.50 -3.19 -2.13
N ILE A 134 6.37 -3.79 -0.95
CA ILE A 134 6.42 -3.08 0.32
C ILE A 134 7.88 -2.78 0.64
N VAL A 135 8.25 -1.50 0.60
CA VAL A 135 9.65 -1.05 0.66
C VAL A 135 10.14 -0.66 2.05
N LYS A 136 9.24 -0.68 3.05
CA LYS A 136 9.58 -0.38 4.44
C LYS A 136 8.99 -1.42 5.39
N TYR A 137 9.64 -1.59 6.55
CA TYR A 137 9.22 -2.55 7.58
C TYR A 137 9.11 -3.96 6.99
N ASN A 138 10.19 -4.41 6.40
CA ASN A 138 10.33 -5.68 5.72
C ASN A 138 11.65 -6.39 6.10
N GLU A 139 11.89 -7.55 5.52
CA GLU A 139 13.11 -8.34 5.79
C GLU A 139 14.42 -7.59 5.46
N SER A 140 14.37 -6.59 4.59
CA SER A 140 15.57 -5.84 4.19
C SER A 140 15.96 -4.77 5.20
N ASP A 141 14.99 -4.03 5.73
CA ASP A 141 15.26 -2.92 6.67
C ASP A 141 15.17 -3.31 8.14
N GLN A 142 14.58 -4.48 8.44
CA GLN A 142 14.42 -5.04 9.79
C GLN A 142 13.75 -4.09 10.80
N LYS A 143 13.02 -3.09 10.32
CA LYS A 143 12.30 -2.15 11.18
C LYS A 143 10.98 -2.78 11.64
N VAL A 144 10.74 -2.74 12.93
CA VAL A 144 9.55 -3.35 13.55
C VAL A 144 8.68 -2.35 14.33
N VAL A 145 9.03 -1.07 14.28
CA VAL A 145 8.32 0.04 14.96
C VAL A 145 8.18 1.21 14.01
N LEU A 146 7.00 1.85 13.99
CA LEU A 146 6.71 3.01 13.13
C LEU A 146 7.70 4.14 13.35
N GLU A 147 8.20 4.71 12.25
CA GLU A 147 8.92 5.97 12.21
C GLU A 147 7.93 7.15 12.20
N ASP A 148 8.36 8.33 12.58
CA ASP A 148 7.52 9.52 12.71
C ASP A 148 6.78 9.88 11.41
N ALA A 149 7.40 9.66 10.27
CA ALA A 149 6.82 9.96 8.96
C ALA A 149 5.70 8.98 8.54
N ASP A 150 5.69 7.79 9.13
CA ASP A 150 4.75 6.71 8.83
C ASP A 150 3.77 6.47 10.01
N ASP A 151 3.80 7.33 11.03
CA ASP A 151 2.91 7.30 12.20
C ASP A 151 1.78 8.33 12.03
N ALA A 152 0.57 7.85 11.78
CA ALA A 152 -0.60 8.70 11.55
C ALA A 152 -0.88 9.67 12.71
N ALA A 153 -0.60 9.27 13.96
CA ALA A 153 -0.74 10.14 15.13
C ALA A 153 0.26 11.29 15.08
N THR A 154 1.52 11.00 14.74
CA THR A 154 2.57 12.01 14.62
C THR A 154 2.31 12.96 13.45
N VAL A 155 1.89 12.42 12.31
CA VAL A 155 1.64 13.23 11.10
C VAL A 155 0.48 14.19 11.31
N GLU A 156 -0.60 13.76 12.00
CA GLU A 156 -1.76 14.62 12.22
C GLU A 156 -1.57 15.64 13.35
N PHE A 157 -1.05 15.21 14.50
CA PHE A 157 -1.02 16.03 15.71
C PHE A 157 0.38 16.55 16.09
N GLY A 158 1.42 16.14 15.37
CA GLY A 158 2.82 16.52 15.63
C GLY A 158 3.58 15.55 16.52
N SER A 159 4.87 15.78 16.66
CA SER A 159 5.86 14.85 17.26
C SER A 159 5.63 14.47 18.73
N LEU A 160 4.77 15.20 19.44
CA LEU A 160 4.37 14.86 20.81
C LEU A 160 3.37 13.71 20.88
N TYR A 161 2.75 13.35 19.74
CA TYR A 161 1.76 12.29 19.65
C TYR A 161 2.32 11.10 18.88
N LYS A 162 2.02 9.91 19.37
CA LYS A 162 2.46 8.64 18.78
C LYS A 162 1.31 7.63 18.77
N THR A 163 1.35 6.73 17.80
CA THR A 163 0.57 5.50 17.88
C THR A 163 1.05 4.69 19.10
N PRO A 164 0.14 4.19 19.98
CA PRO A 164 0.53 3.50 21.20
C PRO A 164 1.34 2.24 20.93
N THR A 165 2.26 1.93 21.81
CA THR A 165 2.91 0.61 21.84
C THR A 165 1.95 -0.47 22.36
N LYS A 166 2.23 -1.73 22.05
CA LYS A 166 1.56 -2.88 22.65
C LYS A 166 1.54 -2.82 24.18
N LYS A 167 2.64 -2.38 24.80
CA LYS A 167 2.75 -2.25 26.25
C LYS A 167 1.84 -1.19 26.82
N GLN A 168 1.69 -0.04 26.14
CA GLN A 168 0.78 1.03 26.57
C GLN A 168 -0.68 0.61 26.46
N TRP A 169 -1.06 -0.12 25.40
CA TRP A 169 -2.38 -0.71 25.29
C TRP A 169 -2.65 -1.72 26.42
N GLN A 170 -1.70 -2.62 26.70
CA GLN A 170 -1.84 -3.58 27.79
C GLN A 170 -1.97 -2.88 29.14
N GLU A 171 -1.17 -1.85 29.39
CA GLU A 171 -1.27 -1.04 30.60
C GLU A 171 -2.65 -0.36 30.72
N LEU A 172 -3.20 0.20 29.65
CA LEU A 172 -4.56 0.75 29.67
C LEU A 172 -5.57 -0.31 30.11
N PHE A 173 -5.48 -1.53 29.56
CA PHE A 173 -6.39 -2.62 29.89
C PHE A 173 -6.25 -3.10 31.33
N ASP A 174 -5.02 -3.16 31.85
CA ASP A 174 -4.74 -3.67 33.19
C ASP A 174 -5.14 -2.66 34.29
N TYR A 175 -5.07 -1.35 34.03
CA TYR A 175 -5.25 -0.29 35.03
C TYR A 175 -6.56 0.50 34.88
N THR A 176 -7.44 0.13 33.95
CA THR A 176 -8.74 0.77 33.79
C THR A 176 -9.88 -0.25 33.79
N LYS A 177 -11.08 0.24 34.11
CA LYS A 177 -12.31 -0.57 33.97
C LYS A 177 -13.02 -0.15 32.68
N MET A 178 -13.23 -1.11 31.79
CA MET A 178 -14.00 -0.90 30.58
C MET A 178 -15.51 -1.05 30.85
N THR A 179 -16.30 -0.17 30.30
CA THR A 179 -17.76 -0.30 30.14
C THR A 179 -18.13 0.06 28.71
N VAL A 180 -19.17 -0.57 28.17
CA VAL A 180 -19.61 -0.31 26.79
C VAL A 180 -21.05 0.23 26.82
N GLU A 181 -21.28 1.35 26.15
CA GLU A 181 -22.60 1.97 26.01
C GLU A 181 -22.65 2.73 24.66
N ASP A 182 -23.76 2.63 23.96
CA ASP A 182 -24.02 3.37 22.70
C ASP A 182 -22.90 3.29 21.65
N GLY A 183 -22.28 2.11 21.47
CA GLY A 183 -21.24 1.87 20.47
C GLY A 183 -19.86 2.45 20.83
N VAL A 184 -19.67 2.88 22.08
CA VAL A 184 -18.36 3.32 22.59
C VAL A 184 -17.93 2.52 23.81
N ALA A 185 -16.65 2.23 23.90
CA ALA A 185 -16.02 1.67 25.09
C ALA A 185 -15.42 2.81 25.92
N LYS A 186 -15.81 2.89 27.19
CA LYS A 186 -15.26 3.84 28.15
C LYS A 186 -14.28 3.11 29.07
N PHE A 187 -13.04 3.58 29.07
CA PHE A 187 -11.95 3.08 29.92
C PHE A 187 -11.75 4.08 31.09
N THR A 188 -12.17 3.68 32.28
CA THR A 188 -12.12 4.55 33.48
C THR A 188 -11.01 4.09 34.41
N ALA A 189 -10.09 4.99 34.75
CA ALA A 189 -8.99 4.76 35.66
C ALA A 189 -9.36 5.00 37.13
N ALA A 190 -8.48 4.56 38.03
CA ALA A 190 -8.70 4.69 39.48
C ALA A 190 -8.79 6.16 39.98
N ASN A 191 -8.17 7.10 39.27
CA ASN A 191 -8.26 8.55 39.57
C ASN A 191 -9.59 9.18 39.11
N GLY A 192 -10.50 8.40 38.50
CA GLY A 192 -11.79 8.84 37.99
C GLY A 192 -11.73 9.46 36.58
N HIS A 193 -10.56 9.67 36.03
CA HIS A 193 -10.43 10.10 34.63
C HIS A 193 -10.72 8.93 33.69
N TYR A 194 -11.12 9.27 32.49
CA TYR A 194 -11.48 8.26 31.48
C TYR A 194 -11.19 8.74 30.06
N ILE A 195 -11.09 7.79 29.16
CA ILE A 195 -11.17 8.01 27.72
C ILE A 195 -12.32 7.17 27.15
N VAL A 196 -12.85 7.57 26.01
CA VAL A 196 -13.84 6.81 25.25
C VAL A 196 -13.26 6.42 23.91
N LEU A 197 -13.51 5.20 23.48
CA LEU A 197 -13.01 4.61 22.24
C LEU A 197 -14.20 4.08 21.44
N PRO A 198 -14.49 4.62 20.23
CA PRO A 198 -15.50 4.07 19.35
C PRO A 198 -15.32 2.58 19.06
N ILE A 199 -16.43 1.85 19.03
CA ILE A 199 -16.51 0.46 18.59
C ILE A 199 -17.02 0.50 17.15
N ALA A 200 -16.10 0.46 16.17
CA ALA A 200 -16.41 0.70 14.77
C ALA A 200 -15.69 -0.26 13.80
N GLY A 201 -15.15 -1.37 14.33
CA GLY A 201 -14.55 -2.42 13.54
C GLY A 201 -13.33 -1.99 12.75
N CYS A 202 -13.15 -2.65 11.63
CA CYS A 202 -12.07 -2.42 10.67
C CYS A 202 -12.61 -2.05 9.29
N ARG A 203 -11.73 -1.80 8.34
CA ARG A 203 -12.06 -1.66 6.91
C ARG A 203 -11.14 -2.54 6.08
N HIS A 204 -11.76 -3.42 5.29
CA HIS A 204 -11.09 -4.29 4.32
C HIS A 204 -12.11 -4.81 3.32
N GLU A 205 -11.78 -4.89 2.04
CA GLU A 205 -12.74 -5.31 0.99
C GLU A 205 -13.22 -6.75 1.12
N HIS A 206 -12.36 -7.64 1.61
CA HIS A 206 -12.64 -9.07 1.66
C HIS A 206 -13.05 -9.59 3.04
N TYR A 207 -13.00 -8.74 4.08
CA TYR A 207 -13.37 -9.11 5.44
C TYR A 207 -14.60 -8.35 5.91
N HIS A 208 -15.56 -9.08 6.42
CA HIS A 208 -16.63 -8.50 7.20
C HIS A 208 -16.05 -8.01 8.54
N CYS A 209 -15.66 -6.76 8.54
CA CYS A 209 -15.34 -6.07 9.77
C CYS A 209 -16.64 -5.78 10.49
N THR A 210 -16.84 -6.39 11.66
CA THR A 210 -18.05 -6.19 12.44
C THR A 210 -17.93 -4.92 13.26
N ASP A 211 -18.96 -4.07 13.24
CA ASP A 211 -19.05 -2.89 14.10
C ASP A 211 -19.32 -3.27 15.59
N GLU A 212 -19.03 -4.52 15.97
CA GLU A 212 -19.13 -5.04 17.34
C GLU A 212 -17.81 -4.96 18.11
N LEU A 213 -16.71 -4.65 17.41
CA LEU A 213 -15.37 -4.58 17.95
C LEU A 213 -14.76 -3.19 17.80
N GLY A 214 -14.09 -2.71 18.84
CA GLY A 214 -13.11 -1.65 18.76
C GLY A 214 -11.77 -2.25 18.36
N GLU A 215 -11.20 -1.78 17.25
CA GLU A 215 -9.96 -2.29 16.69
C GLU A 215 -9.00 -1.13 16.39
N TYR A 216 -7.87 -1.13 17.05
CA TYR A 216 -6.92 -0.01 17.02
C TYR A 216 -5.49 -0.48 16.80
N TRP A 217 -4.75 0.21 15.94
CA TRP A 217 -3.33 -0.08 15.75
C TRP A 217 -2.50 0.16 17.00
N ALA A 218 -1.52 -0.70 17.20
CA ALA A 218 -0.30 -0.39 17.96
C ALA A 218 0.86 -0.14 16.99
N ASN A 219 1.93 0.45 17.48
CA ASN A 219 3.05 0.91 16.63
C ASN A 219 4.04 -0.18 16.20
N GLY A 220 3.82 -1.44 16.62
CA GLY A 220 4.70 -2.57 16.34
C GLY A 220 4.18 -3.48 15.24
N ILE A 221 5.10 -4.06 14.47
CA ILE A 221 4.85 -5.14 13.53
C ILE A 221 5.53 -6.41 14.03
N THR A 222 4.98 -7.57 13.67
CA THR A 222 5.56 -8.87 14.02
C THR A 222 6.76 -9.22 13.13
N ASP A 223 7.55 -10.22 13.55
CA ASP A 223 8.75 -10.66 12.84
C ASP A 223 8.48 -11.23 11.43
N ASN A 224 7.22 -11.53 11.10
CA ASN A 224 6.84 -11.95 9.76
C ASN A 224 6.64 -10.78 8.78
N PHE A 225 6.69 -9.54 9.27
CA PHE A 225 6.47 -8.30 8.52
C PHE A 225 5.13 -8.21 7.77
N VAL A 226 4.19 -9.09 8.04
CA VAL A 226 2.84 -9.14 7.45
C VAL A 226 1.79 -8.66 8.44
N ASP A 227 1.94 -9.07 9.71
CA ASP A 227 0.99 -8.79 10.77
C ASP A 227 1.51 -7.71 11.71
N ALA A 228 0.67 -6.74 12.04
CA ALA A 228 0.96 -5.70 13.03
C ALA A 228 0.12 -5.89 14.30
N ASP A 229 0.65 -5.41 15.43
CA ASP A 229 -0.02 -5.46 16.71
C ASP A 229 -1.26 -4.54 16.71
N ARG A 230 -2.37 -5.06 17.25
CA ARG A 230 -3.61 -4.29 17.46
C ARG A 230 -4.21 -4.54 18.84
N ALA A 231 -4.92 -3.53 19.33
CA ALA A 231 -5.83 -3.63 20.46
C ALA A 231 -7.21 -4.04 19.98
N VAL A 232 -7.87 -4.95 20.70
CA VAL A 232 -9.24 -5.41 20.41
C VAL A 232 -10.05 -5.43 21.70
N PHE A 233 -11.27 -4.90 21.65
CA PHE A 233 -12.25 -4.91 22.73
C PHE A 233 -13.67 -4.83 22.18
N GLY A 234 -14.67 -5.11 22.99
CA GLY A 234 -16.07 -5.02 22.55
C GLY A 234 -17.05 -5.47 23.62
N THR A 235 -18.33 -5.51 23.28
CA THR A 235 -19.38 -5.90 24.22
C THR A 235 -19.23 -7.34 24.70
N GLN A 236 -18.78 -8.23 23.82
CA GLN A 236 -18.65 -9.68 24.10
C GLN A 236 -17.18 -10.11 24.29
N ILE A 237 -16.24 -9.19 24.15
CA ILE A 237 -14.80 -9.48 24.19
C ILE A 237 -14.13 -8.58 25.21
N GLN A 238 -13.39 -9.24 26.14
CA GLN A 238 -12.52 -8.52 27.05
C GLN A 238 -11.36 -7.88 26.29
N PRO A 239 -10.90 -6.69 26.72
CA PRO A 239 -9.76 -6.02 26.10
C PRO A 239 -8.52 -6.89 26.04
N ARG A 240 -7.89 -6.97 24.88
CA ARG A 240 -6.67 -7.75 24.67
C ARG A 240 -5.88 -7.29 23.46
N MET A 241 -4.60 -7.65 23.41
CA MET A 241 -3.76 -7.48 22.25
C MET A 241 -3.89 -8.67 21.30
N MET A 242 -3.96 -8.38 20.02
CA MET A 242 -3.98 -9.35 18.92
C MET A 242 -3.07 -8.84 17.79
N VAL A 243 -3.07 -9.54 16.67
CA VAL A 243 -2.43 -9.09 15.43
C VAL A 243 -3.44 -9.00 14.31
N GLN A 244 -3.11 -8.22 13.27
CA GLN A 244 -3.90 -8.08 12.06
C GLN A 244 -2.98 -7.81 10.88
N TRP A 245 -3.40 -8.20 9.70
CA TRP A 245 -2.70 -7.84 8.48
C TRP A 245 -2.53 -6.32 8.38
N ARG A 246 -1.31 -5.90 8.18
CA ARG A 246 -0.92 -4.48 8.13
C ARG A 246 -1.67 -3.64 7.08
N ILE A 247 -2.21 -4.29 6.05
CA ILE A 247 -3.00 -3.66 4.97
C ILE A 247 -4.46 -3.39 5.34
N VAL A 248 -4.94 -3.90 6.48
CA VAL A 248 -6.30 -3.62 6.96
C VAL A 248 -6.37 -2.20 7.53
N GLY A 249 -7.46 -1.51 7.27
CA GLY A 249 -7.71 -0.18 7.85
C GLY A 249 -8.24 -0.28 9.28
N LEU A 250 -7.49 0.20 10.25
CA LEU A 250 -7.91 0.34 11.65
C LEU A 250 -7.80 1.79 12.12
N GLN A 251 -8.42 2.08 13.26
CA GLN A 251 -8.31 3.38 13.91
C GLN A 251 -6.98 3.53 14.64
N VAL A 252 -6.61 4.79 14.91
CA VAL A 252 -5.47 5.14 15.76
C VAL A 252 -5.93 6.07 16.88
N ARG A 253 -5.71 5.67 18.13
CA ARG A 253 -5.86 6.50 19.32
C ARG A 253 -4.49 6.95 19.77
N PRO A 254 -4.12 8.22 19.64
CA PRO A 254 -2.79 8.69 20.00
C PRO A 254 -2.50 8.64 21.50
N VAL A 255 -1.20 8.54 21.83
CA VAL A 255 -0.65 8.79 23.16
C VAL A 255 0.39 9.87 23.09
N GLY A 256 0.64 10.51 24.24
CA GLY A 256 1.70 11.52 24.42
C GLY A 256 2.45 11.33 25.73
N LYS A 257 3.49 12.12 25.92
CA LYS A 257 4.22 12.24 27.17
C LYS A 257 4.25 13.69 27.63
#